data_4bb6f87930663a969cc076448020e945
#
_entry.id   4bb6f87930663a969cc076448020e945
#
_cell.length_a   1.000
_cell.length_b   1.000
_cell.length_c   1.000
_cell.angle_alpha   90.00
_cell.angle_beta   90.00
_cell.angle_gamma   90.00
#
_symmetry.space_group_name_H-M   'P 1'
#
loop_
_entity.id
_entity.type
_entity.pdbx_description
1 polymer ?
#
loop_
_entity_poly.entity_id
_entity_poly.type
_entity_poly.pdbx_seq_one_letter_code
_entity_poly.pdbx_strand_id
1 'polypeptide(L)'
;MHRRRFLTLSGTQLFALAACTVGDDFSKPKKTLPDQYFNNRNSVAAARGYDKWWLAYNDPKLNRLVNIGLRQNLDVRRAVARIEQSQAIVRGAGYPISGVARVSEIRANRGGSDGPNETGFVRAEASWQLDLFGKLRREREAAGYRLEAAYADANVARTTLIGELTAAYIDARYFQELIRINSRVVESREKTLAATTQARESSPQLDDNTNADATPTPTVTDLDVAQARTLVATARAELPEVKILFFKSVSRIGTLLGQAWDRPREGLDREAPQPEPTGLNLNTGVPADLLRNRPDIILAENRLAEAVALAGVAEADLYPQLVLTGNINVNYSASDFLPTAGFARLGLDIPLFDLPERRSKVDFQKARAKELQIVWEEEVVQAVEEVQDALVSLRNHREAVQFTGQAIVELQEVLRLARQSYIEDRSSFLQVLDAERALLAAENALALDKRNYAVDFVDLNVALGGFYGN
;
A
#
# COMPACT_ATOMS: atom_id res chain seq x y z
N MET A 1 9.38 -26.25 69.42
CA MET A 1 8.31 -25.70 68.49
C MET A 1 8.76 -24.56 67.60
N HIS A 2 10.03 -24.15 67.48
CA HIS A 2 10.48 -22.98 66.67
C HIS A 2 11.08 -23.30 65.31
N ARG A 3 11.42 -24.56 65.00
CA ARG A 3 11.99 -24.89 63.62
C ARG A 3 11.00 -25.01 62.51
N ARG A 4 9.70 -25.19 62.70
CA ARG A 4 8.68 -25.26 61.62
C ARG A 4 8.16 -23.92 61.13
N ARG A 5 8.31 -22.87 61.96
CA ARG A 5 7.87 -21.51 61.53
C ARG A 5 8.86 -20.76 60.61
N PHE A 6 10.15 -21.17 60.63
CA PHE A 6 11.17 -20.54 59.78
C PHE A 6 11.11 -20.98 58.30
N LEU A 7 10.66 -22.23 58.06
CA LEU A 7 10.53 -22.76 56.69
C LEU A 7 9.28 -22.25 55.97
N THR A 8 8.24 -21.86 56.67
CA THR A 8 7.01 -21.32 56.05
C THR A 8 7.14 -19.85 55.68
N LEU A 9 7.95 -19.03 56.36
CA LEU A 9 8.18 -17.62 56.01
C LEU A 9 9.11 -17.47 54.77
N SER A 10 10.07 -18.38 54.60
CA SER A 10 10.99 -18.36 53.44
C SER A 10 10.32 -18.78 52.15
N GLY A 11 9.28 -19.63 52.20
CA GLY A 11 8.53 -20.06 51.00
C GLY A 11 7.64 -18.98 50.41
N THR A 12 7.01 -18.16 51.26
CA THR A 12 6.11 -17.08 50.81
C THR A 12 6.88 -15.89 50.21
N GLN A 13 8.10 -15.63 50.61
CA GLN A 13 8.93 -14.56 50.03
C GLN A 13 9.50 -14.92 48.64
N LEU A 14 9.76 -16.21 48.37
CA LEU A 14 10.19 -16.69 47.05
C LEU A 14 9.07 -16.61 45.97
N PHE A 15 7.81 -16.77 46.39
CA PHE A 15 6.67 -16.63 45.46
C PHE A 15 6.36 -15.19 45.10
N ALA A 16 6.71 -14.20 45.92
CA ALA A 16 6.52 -12.78 45.63
C ALA A 16 7.52 -12.24 44.57
N LEU A 17 8.70 -12.86 44.45
CA LEU A 17 9.70 -12.50 43.43
C LEU A 17 9.33 -12.96 42.01
N ALA A 18 8.45 -13.94 41.85
CA ALA A 18 8.01 -14.45 40.57
C ALA A 18 7.03 -13.49 39.80
N ALA A 19 6.59 -12.41 40.45
CA ALA A 19 5.63 -11.44 39.86
C ALA A 19 6.29 -10.18 39.25
N CYS A 20 7.59 -9.94 39.44
CA CYS A 20 8.28 -8.77 38.91
C CYS A 20 8.73 -9.01 37.48
N THR A 21 8.01 -8.47 36.51
CA THR A 21 8.50 -8.28 35.14
C THR A 21 9.26 -6.97 35.09
N VAL A 22 10.52 -7.00 34.64
CA VAL A 22 11.36 -5.80 34.50
C VAL A 22 11.05 -5.09 33.18
N GLY A 23 11.31 -3.77 33.13
CA GLY A 23 11.07 -2.92 32.00
C GLY A 23 9.67 -2.32 31.96
N ASP A 24 9.54 -1.24 31.21
CA ASP A 24 8.29 -0.50 31.07
C ASP A 24 7.24 -1.32 30.30
N ASP A 25 5.99 -1.22 30.73
CA ASP A 25 4.87 -1.74 29.96
C ASP A 25 4.51 -0.78 28.83
N PHE A 26 4.17 -1.33 27.65
CA PHE A 26 3.71 -0.51 26.56
C PHE A 26 2.42 0.22 26.94
N SER A 27 2.40 1.52 26.70
CA SER A 27 1.20 2.34 26.76
C SER A 27 0.98 3.03 25.42
N LYS A 28 -0.26 3.02 24.93
CA LYS A 28 -0.59 3.67 23.66
C LYS A 28 -0.20 5.14 23.69
N PRO A 29 0.59 5.62 22.71
CA PRO A 29 0.95 7.02 22.65
C PRO A 29 -0.30 7.89 22.48
N LYS A 30 -0.25 9.09 23.03
CA LYS A 30 -1.34 10.07 22.91
C LYS A 30 -0.88 11.21 22.01
N LYS A 31 -1.64 11.52 20.97
CA LYS A 31 -1.45 12.69 20.13
C LYS A 31 -2.71 13.53 20.17
N THR A 32 -2.56 14.83 20.47
CA THR A 32 -3.67 15.76 20.37
C THR A 32 -3.90 16.07 18.90
N LEU A 33 -5.08 15.72 18.39
CA LEU A 33 -5.52 15.95 17.03
C LEU A 33 -6.60 17.03 17.03
N PRO A 34 -6.80 17.76 15.89
CA PRO A 34 -7.92 18.66 15.71
C PRO A 34 -9.27 17.90 15.87
N ASP A 35 -10.28 18.60 16.39
CA ASP A 35 -11.62 18.01 16.54
C ASP A 35 -12.31 17.78 15.19
N GLN A 36 -11.90 18.49 14.14
CA GLN A 36 -12.51 18.45 12.81
C GLN A 36 -11.47 18.65 11.72
N TYR A 37 -11.73 18.08 10.53
CA TYR A 37 -10.98 18.39 9.32
C TYR A 37 -11.28 19.80 8.83
N PHE A 38 -10.33 20.43 8.15
CA PHE A 38 -10.47 21.77 7.61
C PHE A 38 -11.72 21.86 6.67
N ASN A 39 -12.55 22.88 6.90
CA ASN A 39 -13.79 23.09 6.13
C ASN A 39 -14.85 21.96 6.16
N ASN A 40 -14.76 21.00 7.07
CA ASN A 40 -15.78 19.95 7.24
C ASN A 40 -16.52 20.08 8.57
N ARG A 41 -17.44 21.04 8.66
CA ARG A 41 -18.22 21.35 9.88
C ARG A 41 -19.26 20.29 10.28
N ASN A 42 -19.54 19.32 9.42
CA ASN A 42 -20.55 18.29 9.64
C ASN A 42 -19.93 16.90 9.93
N SER A 43 -18.65 16.85 10.32
CA SER A 43 -18.03 15.60 10.70
C SER A 43 -18.60 15.11 12.02
N VAL A 44 -19.51 14.16 11.95
CA VAL A 44 -19.91 13.33 13.07
C VAL A 44 -18.96 12.14 13.11
N ALA A 45 -18.57 11.69 14.33
CA ALA A 45 -17.74 10.50 14.47
C ALA A 45 -18.27 9.39 13.55
N ALA A 46 -17.48 9.01 12.55
CA ALA A 46 -17.94 8.04 11.56
C ALA A 46 -18.00 6.68 12.22
N ALA A 47 -19.19 6.12 12.25
CA ALA A 47 -19.30 4.70 12.39
C ALA A 47 -18.67 4.06 11.14
N ARG A 48 -17.48 3.54 11.26
CA ARG A 48 -16.75 2.69 10.30
C ARG A 48 -16.77 3.16 8.83
N GLY A 49 -15.61 3.30 8.23
CA GLY A 49 -15.46 3.55 6.79
C GLY A 49 -16.19 2.49 5.94
N TYR A 50 -16.42 2.78 4.68
CA TYR A 50 -17.12 1.87 3.76
C TYR A 50 -16.27 0.62 3.51
N ASP A 51 -16.73 -0.54 3.94
CA ASP A 51 -16.06 -1.84 3.79
C ASP A 51 -15.72 -2.18 2.32
N LYS A 52 -16.45 -1.61 1.37
CA LYS A 52 -16.29 -1.86 -0.07
C LYS A 52 -16.56 -0.59 -0.87
N TRP A 53 -15.83 0.47 -0.55
CA TRP A 53 -16.04 1.80 -1.13
C TRP A 53 -15.97 1.83 -2.68
N TRP A 54 -15.21 0.93 -3.32
CA TRP A 54 -15.15 0.82 -4.79
C TRP A 54 -16.48 0.43 -5.43
N LEU A 55 -17.44 -0.10 -4.67
CA LEU A 55 -18.79 -0.38 -5.16
C LEU A 55 -19.56 0.91 -5.51
N ALA A 56 -19.15 2.06 -4.98
CA ALA A 56 -19.76 3.36 -5.31
C ALA A 56 -19.63 3.73 -6.79
N TYR A 57 -18.68 3.13 -7.52
CA TYR A 57 -18.57 3.32 -8.97
C TYR A 57 -19.62 2.55 -9.78
N ASN A 58 -20.38 1.66 -9.17
CA ASN A 58 -21.38 0.81 -9.82
C ASN A 58 -20.87 0.08 -11.08
N ASP A 59 -19.58 -0.28 -11.08
CA ASP A 59 -18.92 -0.95 -12.20
C ASP A 59 -18.62 -2.42 -11.88
N PRO A 60 -19.36 -3.38 -12.49
CA PRO A 60 -19.16 -4.81 -12.25
C PRO A 60 -17.77 -5.30 -12.68
N LYS A 61 -17.13 -4.63 -13.67
CA LYS A 61 -15.79 -5.01 -14.13
C LYS A 61 -14.75 -4.64 -13.08
N LEU A 62 -14.83 -3.42 -12.53
CA LEU A 62 -13.97 -3.00 -11.42
C LEU A 62 -14.11 -3.95 -10.22
N ASN A 63 -15.36 -4.26 -9.83
CA ASN A 63 -15.64 -5.16 -8.72
C ASN A 63 -15.01 -6.54 -8.92
N ARG A 64 -15.06 -7.06 -10.15
CA ARG A 64 -14.43 -8.34 -10.50
C ARG A 64 -12.91 -8.27 -10.41
N LEU A 65 -12.29 -7.18 -10.90
CA LEU A 65 -10.84 -6.98 -10.87
C LEU A 65 -10.34 -6.89 -9.42
N VAL A 66 -11.01 -6.12 -8.56
CA VAL A 66 -10.67 -6.03 -7.13
C VAL A 66 -10.73 -7.41 -6.46
N ASN A 67 -11.80 -8.18 -6.69
CA ASN A 67 -11.94 -9.52 -6.14
C ASN A 67 -10.85 -10.50 -6.61
N ILE A 68 -10.39 -10.38 -7.86
CA ILE A 68 -9.27 -11.18 -8.38
C ILE A 68 -7.96 -10.71 -7.72
N GLY A 69 -7.70 -9.41 -7.70
CA GLY A 69 -6.51 -8.82 -7.12
C GLY A 69 -6.29 -9.24 -5.67
N LEU A 70 -7.31 -9.15 -4.83
CA LEU A 70 -7.25 -9.55 -3.42
C LEU A 70 -6.86 -11.03 -3.21
N ARG A 71 -7.14 -11.91 -4.18
CA ARG A 71 -6.77 -13.32 -4.10
C ARG A 71 -5.41 -13.63 -4.73
N GLN A 72 -5.00 -12.89 -5.75
CA GLN A 72 -3.87 -13.27 -6.59
C GLN A 72 -2.67 -12.32 -6.52
N ASN A 73 -2.86 -11.09 -6.02
CA ASN A 73 -1.79 -10.11 -5.92
C ASN A 73 -0.60 -10.66 -5.10
N LEU A 74 0.60 -10.45 -5.62
CA LEU A 74 1.82 -11.03 -5.04
C LEU A 74 2.22 -10.34 -3.73
N ASP A 75 1.96 -9.04 -3.57
CA ASP A 75 2.28 -8.30 -2.36
C ASP A 75 1.37 -8.72 -1.20
N VAL A 76 0.07 -8.88 -1.45
CA VAL A 76 -0.88 -9.41 -0.47
C VAL A 76 -0.50 -10.83 -0.06
N ARG A 77 -0.15 -11.70 -1.02
CA ARG A 77 0.31 -13.07 -0.72
C ARG A 77 1.60 -13.09 0.08
N ARG A 78 2.54 -12.19 -0.22
CA ARG A 78 3.78 -12.01 0.56
C ARG A 78 3.49 -11.57 1.99
N ALA A 79 2.55 -10.64 2.19
CA ALA A 79 2.13 -10.20 3.52
C ALA A 79 1.48 -11.35 4.32
N VAL A 80 0.64 -12.18 3.69
CA VAL A 80 0.08 -13.39 4.33
C VAL A 80 1.19 -14.37 4.74
N ALA A 81 2.20 -14.61 3.91
CA ALA A 81 3.34 -15.45 4.28
C ALA A 81 4.15 -14.89 5.48
N ARG A 82 4.21 -13.55 5.62
CA ARG A 82 4.82 -12.91 6.81
C ARG A 82 4.00 -13.16 8.08
N ILE A 83 2.67 -13.23 7.99
CA ILE A 83 1.83 -13.64 9.13
C ILE A 83 2.19 -15.05 9.56
N GLU A 84 2.31 -16.02 8.63
CA GLU A 84 2.71 -17.40 8.95
C GLU A 84 4.10 -17.47 9.60
N GLN A 85 5.07 -16.66 9.13
CA GLN A 85 6.38 -16.52 9.75
C GLN A 85 6.26 -16.00 11.19
N SER A 86 5.48 -14.94 11.40
CA SER A 86 5.29 -14.36 12.74
C SER A 86 4.58 -15.31 13.69
N GLN A 87 3.60 -16.08 13.21
CA GLN A 87 2.96 -17.15 14.00
C GLN A 87 3.96 -18.24 14.41
N ALA A 88 4.90 -18.60 13.54
CA ALA A 88 5.95 -19.54 13.88
C ALA A 88 6.88 -18.98 14.96
N ILE A 89 7.22 -17.68 14.89
CA ILE A 89 8.02 -17.00 15.92
C ILE A 89 7.27 -16.99 17.26
N VAL A 90 5.97 -16.67 17.28
CA VAL A 90 5.17 -16.69 18.53
C VAL A 90 5.16 -18.07 19.17
N ARG A 91 5.05 -19.15 18.38
CA ARG A 91 5.11 -20.52 18.93
C ARG A 91 6.43 -20.86 19.60
N GLY A 92 7.54 -20.28 19.15
CA GLY A 92 8.89 -20.53 19.71
C GLY A 92 9.33 -19.50 20.75
N ALA A 93 8.70 -18.31 20.79
CA ALA A 93 9.14 -17.22 21.64
C ALA A 93 8.99 -17.54 23.11
N GLY A 94 10.01 -17.18 23.90
CA GLY A 94 10.01 -17.36 25.36
C GLY A 94 9.85 -18.80 25.79
N TYR A 95 10.24 -19.79 24.96
CA TYR A 95 10.20 -21.19 25.35
C TYR A 95 11.29 -21.46 26.38
N PRO A 96 10.94 -21.93 27.59
CA PRO A 96 11.89 -21.98 28.73
C PRO A 96 12.84 -23.17 28.65
N ILE A 97 12.56 -24.19 27.84
CA ILE A 97 13.31 -25.45 27.81
C ILE A 97 14.04 -25.55 26.46
N SER A 98 15.34 -25.83 26.56
CA SER A 98 16.15 -26.22 25.39
C SER A 98 16.80 -27.58 25.70
N GLY A 99 17.07 -28.34 24.66
CA GLY A 99 17.73 -29.63 24.81
C GLY A 99 18.37 -30.11 23.52
N VAL A 100 19.41 -30.92 23.69
CA VAL A 100 20.13 -31.53 22.56
C VAL A 100 20.53 -32.95 22.92
N ALA A 101 20.35 -33.87 21.96
CA ALA A 101 20.93 -35.19 22.04
C ALA A 101 22.08 -35.28 21.02
N ARG A 102 23.23 -35.74 21.49
CA ARG A 102 24.41 -35.93 20.65
C ARG A 102 24.88 -37.37 20.72
N VAL A 103 25.17 -37.95 19.60
CA VAL A 103 25.83 -39.24 19.46
C VAL A 103 27.21 -38.98 18.90
N SER A 104 28.27 -39.44 19.53
CA SER A 104 29.65 -39.31 19.07
C SER A 104 30.39 -40.61 19.24
N GLU A 105 31.15 -40.98 18.22
CA GLU A 105 32.03 -42.11 18.18
C GLU A 105 33.47 -41.59 18.03
N ILE A 106 34.37 -42.06 18.87
CA ILE A 106 35.76 -41.73 18.84
C ILE A 106 36.53 -43.02 18.59
N ARG A 107 37.20 -43.07 17.44
CA ARG A 107 38.17 -44.16 17.13
C ARG A 107 39.58 -43.65 17.42
N ALA A 108 40.17 -44.11 18.53
CA ALA A 108 41.52 -43.77 18.87
C ALA A 108 42.44 -44.97 18.58
N ASN A 109 43.41 -44.78 17.69
CA ASN A 109 44.48 -45.73 17.44
C ASN A 109 45.64 -45.42 18.40
N ARG A 110 45.73 -46.11 19.53
CA ARG A 110 46.93 -46.12 20.39
C ARG A 110 47.88 -47.14 19.83
N GLY A 111 49.00 -46.67 19.26
CA GLY A 111 50.06 -47.55 18.76
C GLY A 111 50.58 -48.55 19.78
N GLY A 112 49.90 -49.71 19.83
CA GLY A 112 50.22 -50.87 20.65
C GLY A 112 49.51 -52.10 20.07
N SER A 113 49.89 -53.29 20.54
CA SER A 113 49.37 -54.59 20.05
C SER A 113 47.87 -54.83 20.25
N ASP A 114 47.19 -53.98 21.00
CA ASP A 114 45.73 -54.01 21.19
C ASP A 114 45.06 -53.09 20.18
N GLY A 115 44.26 -53.62 19.31
CA GLY A 115 43.60 -52.91 18.17
C GLY A 115 42.94 -51.59 18.52
N PRO A 116 42.37 -50.89 17.55
CA PRO A 116 41.76 -49.57 17.75
C PRO A 116 40.71 -49.62 18.83
N ASN A 117 40.86 -48.82 19.88
CA ASN A 117 39.90 -48.68 20.93
C ASN A 117 38.74 -47.80 20.46
N GLU A 118 37.62 -48.42 20.11
CA GLU A 118 36.38 -47.69 19.71
C GLU A 118 35.60 -47.37 20.97
N THR A 119 35.48 -46.10 21.29
CA THR A 119 34.61 -45.59 22.38
C THR A 119 33.64 -44.58 21.80
N GLY A 120 32.41 -44.71 22.19
CA GLY A 120 31.39 -43.76 21.80
C GLY A 120 30.59 -43.30 23.03
N PHE A 121 29.90 -42.23 22.87
CA PHE A 121 28.94 -41.78 23.88
C PHE A 121 27.66 -41.21 23.21
N VAL A 122 26.55 -41.43 23.92
CA VAL A 122 25.28 -40.73 23.66
C VAL A 122 25.06 -39.78 24.84
N ARG A 123 24.96 -38.49 24.52
CA ARG A 123 24.67 -37.45 25.52
C ARG A 123 23.32 -36.83 25.23
N ALA A 124 22.41 -36.83 26.17
CA ALA A 124 21.22 -35.98 26.14
C ALA A 124 21.38 -34.89 27.20
N GLU A 125 21.17 -33.66 26.81
CA GLU A 125 21.28 -32.48 27.68
C GLU A 125 19.98 -31.68 27.56
N ALA A 126 19.44 -31.25 28.69
CA ALA A 126 18.30 -30.37 28.77
C ALA A 126 18.61 -29.18 29.67
N SER A 127 18.13 -28.00 29.31
CA SER A 127 18.29 -26.78 30.08
C SER A 127 16.92 -26.11 30.23
N TRP A 128 16.56 -25.73 31.43
CA TRP A 128 15.35 -25.00 31.74
C TRP A 128 15.71 -23.66 32.38
N GLN A 129 15.38 -22.57 31.68
CA GLN A 129 15.54 -21.21 32.20
C GLN A 129 14.31 -20.83 33.00
N LEU A 130 14.52 -20.48 34.28
CA LEU A 130 13.48 -19.98 35.15
C LEU A 130 13.32 -18.46 34.95
N ASP A 131 12.16 -18.02 34.54
CA ASP A 131 11.88 -16.64 34.21
C ASP A 131 11.57 -15.77 35.44
N LEU A 132 12.60 -15.47 36.24
CA LEU A 132 12.45 -14.70 37.48
C LEU A 132 12.18 -13.21 37.21
N PHE A 133 12.82 -12.64 36.22
CA PHE A 133 12.78 -11.20 35.91
C PHE A 133 11.96 -10.87 34.65
N GLY A 134 11.24 -11.85 34.08
CA GLY A 134 10.30 -11.64 33.01
C GLY A 134 10.90 -11.57 31.62
N LYS A 135 12.16 -11.96 31.39
CA LYS A 135 12.78 -12.00 30.08
C LYS A 135 11.95 -12.77 29.05
N LEU A 136 11.60 -14.03 29.39
CA LEU A 136 10.83 -14.89 28.48
C LEU A 136 9.39 -14.40 28.28
N ARG A 137 8.83 -13.71 29.27
CA ARG A 137 7.52 -13.04 29.15
C ARG A 137 7.60 -11.90 28.17
N ARG A 138 8.63 -11.03 28.26
CA ARG A 138 8.87 -9.92 27.33
C ARG A 138 9.17 -10.41 25.90
N GLU A 139 9.89 -11.53 25.76
CA GLU A 139 10.10 -12.16 24.44
C GLU A 139 8.78 -12.61 23.79
N ARG A 140 7.87 -13.21 24.57
CA ARG A 140 6.53 -13.59 24.06
C ARG A 140 5.68 -12.38 23.73
N GLU A 141 5.74 -11.35 24.56
CA GLU A 141 5.06 -10.07 24.33
C GLU A 141 5.55 -9.42 23.03
N ALA A 142 6.87 -9.31 22.83
CA ALA A 142 7.46 -8.78 21.60
C ALA A 142 7.04 -9.60 20.37
N ALA A 143 7.06 -10.92 20.46
CA ALA A 143 6.59 -11.80 19.37
C ALA A 143 5.10 -11.63 19.09
N GLY A 144 4.28 -11.39 20.12
CA GLY A 144 2.86 -11.08 19.98
C GLY A 144 2.63 -9.78 19.20
N TYR A 145 3.29 -8.69 19.59
CA TYR A 145 3.21 -7.42 18.87
C TYR A 145 3.73 -7.51 17.43
N ARG A 146 4.78 -8.30 17.18
CA ARG A 146 5.25 -8.60 15.83
C ARG A 146 4.19 -9.29 14.98
N LEU A 147 3.42 -10.20 15.55
CA LEU A 147 2.31 -10.87 14.86
C LEU A 147 1.19 -9.88 14.54
N GLU A 148 0.80 -9.02 15.49
CA GLU A 148 -0.20 -7.99 15.27
C GLU A 148 0.27 -6.97 14.21
N ALA A 149 1.56 -6.61 14.22
CA ALA A 149 2.17 -5.80 13.17
C ALA A 149 2.08 -6.48 11.79
N ALA A 150 2.28 -7.80 11.71
CA ALA A 150 2.14 -8.53 10.44
C ALA A 150 0.70 -8.58 9.92
N TYR A 151 -0.30 -8.64 10.80
CA TYR A 151 -1.71 -8.51 10.40
C TYR A 151 -2.02 -7.10 9.88
N ALA A 152 -1.52 -6.06 10.56
CA ALA A 152 -1.67 -4.68 10.11
C ALA A 152 -0.98 -4.45 8.75
N ASP A 153 0.25 -4.95 8.54
CA ASP A 153 1.00 -4.90 7.27
C ASP A 153 0.21 -5.56 6.12
N ALA A 154 -0.47 -6.68 6.39
CA ALA A 154 -1.32 -7.32 5.39
C ALA A 154 -2.54 -6.47 5.04
N ASN A 155 -3.11 -5.74 5.99
CA ASN A 155 -4.21 -4.81 5.73
C ASN A 155 -3.73 -3.57 4.96
N VAL A 156 -2.54 -3.03 5.26
CA VAL A 156 -1.89 -1.98 4.44
C VAL A 156 -1.76 -2.47 3.00
N ALA A 157 -1.20 -3.67 2.78
CA ALA A 157 -1.03 -4.21 1.43
C ALA A 157 -2.36 -4.36 0.68
N ARG A 158 -3.44 -4.75 1.35
CA ARG A 158 -4.79 -4.85 0.75
C ARG A 158 -5.36 -3.50 0.38
N THR A 159 -5.29 -2.51 1.29
CA THR A 159 -5.77 -1.14 1.06
C THR A 159 -5.04 -0.49 -0.11
N THR A 160 -3.71 -0.58 -0.13
CA THR A 160 -2.87 -0.09 -1.22
C THR A 160 -3.23 -0.76 -2.54
N LEU A 161 -3.38 -2.09 -2.56
CA LEU A 161 -3.78 -2.82 -3.78
C LEU A 161 -5.11 -2.31 -4.33
N ILE A 162 -6.13 -2.16 -3.47
CA ILE A 162 -7.47 -1.72 -3.92
C ILE A 162 -7.38 -0.30 -4.49
N GLY A 163 -6.66 0.60 -3.82
CA GLY A 163 -6.41 1.96 -4.28
C GLY A 163 -5.73 2.00 -5.65
N GLU A 164 -4.56 1.36 -5.77
CA GLU A 164 -3.79 1.34 -7.01
C GLU A 164 -4.53 0.65 -8.17
N LEU A 165 -5.25 -0.44 -7.89
CA LEU A 165 -6.00 -1.16 -8.91
C LEU A 165 -7.18 -0.33 -9.42
N THR A 166 -7.88 0.36 -8.51
CA THR A 166 -9.00 1.24 -8.87
C THR A 166 -8.49 2.45 -9.65
N ALA A 167 -7.40 3.09 -9.22
CA ALA A 167 -6.79 4.20 -9.95
C ALA A 167 -6.32 3.78 -11.36
N ALA A 168 -5.63 2.65 -11.48
CA ALA A 168 -5.20 2.13 -12.79
C ALA A 168 -6.39 1.79 -13.71
N TYR A 169 -7.51 1.33 -13.15
CA TYR A 169 -8.75 1.11 -13.90
C TYR A 169 -9.38 2.42 -14.37
N ILE A 170 -9.45 3.43 -13.51
CA ILE A 170 -9.92 4.78 -13.87
C ILE A 170 -9.05 5.37 -14.98
N ASP A 171 -7.72 5.24 -14.88
CA ASP A 171 -6.78 5.68 -15.90
C ASP A 171 -7.02 4.98 -17.24
N ALA A 172 -7.23 3.66 -17.24
CA ALA A 172 -7.55 2.93 -18.46
C ALA A 172 -8.84 3.44 -19.12
N ARG A 173 -9.89 3.73 -18.35
CA ARG A 173 -11.15 4.29 -18.86
C ARG A 173 -10.99 5.73 -19.34
N TYR A 174 -10.21 6.53 -18.66
CA TYR A 174 -9.85 7.87 -19.09
C TYR A 174 -9.12 7.86 -20.46
N PHE A 175 -8.12 7.01 -20.62
CA PHE A 175 -7.42 6.92 -21.91
C PHE A 175 -8.29 6.33 -23.01
N GLN A 176 -9.25 5.47 -22.72
CA GLN A 176 -10.25 5.06 -23.70
C GLN A 176 -11.11 6.24 -24.16
N GLU A 177 -11.53 7.10 -23.25
CA GLU A 177 -12.28 8.32 -23.59
C GLU A 177 -11.45 9.28 -24.45
N LEU A 178 -10.16 9.48 -24.11
CA LEU A 178 -9.25 10.27 -24.95
C LEU A 178 -9.06 9.66 -26.35
N ILE A 179 -8.95 8.33 -26.48
CA ILE A 179 -8.88 7.65 -27.77
C ILE A 179 -10.15 7.93 -28.57
N ARG A 180 -11.32 7.86 -27.92
CA ARG A 180 -12.62 8.14 -28.56
C ARG A 180 -12.71 9.61 -29.03
N ILE A 181 -12.32 10.57 -28.18
CA ILE A 181 -12.28 12.00 -28.52
C ILE A 181 -11.35 12.22 -29.70
N ASN A 182 -10.10 11.81 -29.64
CA ASN A 182 -9.10 12.01 -30.67
C ASN A 182 -9.48 11.31 -32.01
N SER A 183 -10.10 10.13 -31.95
CA SER A 183 -10.59 9.44 -33.14
C SER A 183 -11.69 10.22 -33.84
N ARG A 184 -12.64 10.84 -33.10
CA ARG A 184 -13.66 11.73 -33.64
C ARG A 184 -13.05 13.00 -34.28
N VAL A 185 -12.00 13.53 -33.63
CA VAL A 185 -11.28 14.69 -34.17
C VAL A 185 -10.60 14.34 -35.50
N VAL A 186 -9.93 13.20 -35.59
CA VAL A 186 -9.33 12.75 -36.86
C VAL A 186 -10.41 12.65 -37.95
N GLU A 187 -11.52 11.97 -37.65
CA GLU A 187 -12.64 11.85 -38.62
C GLU A 187 -13.22 13.19 -39.02
N SER A 188 -13.43 14.12 -38.08
CA SER A 188 -13.94 15.48 -38.37
C SER A 188 -12.98 16.24 -39.25
N ARG A 189 -11.67 16.22 -38.96
CA ARG A 189 -10.64 16.91 -39.77
C ARG A 189 -10.47 16.30 -41.15
N GLU A 190 -10.63 14.99 -41.31
CA GLU A 190 -10.64 14.33 -42.63
C GLU A 190 -11.82 14.78 -43.48
N LYS A 191 -13.04 14.89 -42.91
CA LYS A 191 -14.22 15.43 -43.58
C LYS A 191 -14.01 16.89 -43.97
N THR A 192 -13.42 17.69 -43.10
CA THR A 192 -13.09 19.08 -43.35
C THR A 192 -12.07 19.21 -44.50
N LEU A 193 -11.02 18.42 -44.51
CA LEU A 193 -10.03 18.37 -45.57
C LEU A 193 -10.68 18.02 -46.94
N ALA A 194 -11.54 17.00 -46.96
CA ALA A 194 -12.24 16.60 -48.18
C ALA A 194 -13.13 17.74 -48.71
N ALA A 195 -13.91 18.38 -47.82
CA ALA A 195 -14.78 19.51 -48.20
C ALA A 195 -13.99 20.72 -48.73
N THR A 196 -12.87 21.09 -48.05
CA THR A 196 -11.99 22.18 -48.44
C THR A 196 -11.33 21.90 -49.81
N THR A 197 -10.88 20.66 -50.03
CA THR A 197 -10.27 20.24 -51.31
C THR A 197 -11.29 20.33 -52.43
N GLN A 198 -12.50 19.83 -52.24
CA GLN A 198 -13.59 19.89 -53.22
C GLN A 198 -14.00 21.35 -53.54
N ALA A 199 -14.11 22.20 -52.50
CA ALA A 199 -14.39 23.60 -52.66
C ALA A 199 -13.30 24.34 -53.47
N ARG A 200 -12.02 24.01 -53.25
CA ARG A 200 -10.88 24.55 -54.00
C ARG A 200 -10.92 24.13 -55.47
N GLU A 201 -11.21 22.86 -55.73
CA GLU A 201 -11.31 22.35 -57.12
C GLU A 201 -12.48 22.95 -57.87
N SER A 202 -13.57 23.30 -57.19
CA SER A 202 -14.77 23.89 -57.75
C SER A 202 -14.67 25.43 -57.89
N SER A 203 -13.66 26.05 -57.29
CA SER A 203 -13.45 27.51 -57.35
C SER A 203 -12.94 27.88 -58.73
N PRO A 204 -13.52 28.90 -59.41
CA PRO A 204 -13.03 29.39 -60.71
C PRO A 204 -11.57 29.83 -60.54
N GLN A 205 -10.71 29.43 -61.50
CA GLN A 205 -9.40 30.06 -61.64
C GLN A 205 -9.64 31.51 -62.05
N LEU A 206 -9.17 32.42 -61.16
CA LEU A 206 -9.19 33.86 -61.56
C LEU A 206 -8.27 34.02 -62.78
N ASP A 207 -8.87 34.06 -63.95
CA ASP A 207 -8.18 34.59 -65.14
C ASP A 207 -7.84 36.05 -64.86
N ASP A 208 -6.60 36.43 -65.12
CA ASP A 208 -6.00 37.77 -64.90
C ASP A 208 -6.73 38.93 -65.60
N ASN A 209 -7.91 38.68 -66.23
CA ASN A 209 -8.63 39.57 -67.09
C ASN A 209 -10.07 39.91 -66.63
N THR A 210 -10.45 39.68 -65.34
CA THR A 210 -11.80 40.05 -64.90
C THR A 210 -11.84 41.40 -64.21
N ASN A 211 -12.78 42.23 -64.62
CA ASN A 211 -13.09 43.58 -64.18
C ASN A 211 -12.98 43.80 -62.67
N ALA A 212 -12.33 44.90 -62.29
CA ALA A 212 -12.04 45.34 -60.90
C ALA A 212 -13.26 45.67 -59.99
N ASP A 213 -14.50 45.40 -60.47
CA ASP A 213 -15.75 45.74 -59.76
C ASP A 213 -16.50 44.54 -59.19
N ALA A 214 -15.93 43.31 -59.25
CA ALA A 214 -16.53 42.16 -58.62
C ALA A 214 -16.08 42.09 -57.13
N THR A 215 -17.04 42.22 -56.24
CA THR A 215 -16.79 41.88 -54.79
C THR A 215 -16.11 40.54 -54.71
N PRO A 216 -14.94 40.45 -54.07
CA PRO A 216 -14.21 39.17 -53.95
C PRO A 216 -15.05 38.15 -53.19
N THR A 217 -15.58 37.16 -53.89
CA THR A 217 -16.09 35.95 -53.24
C THR A 217 -14.93 35.28 -52.49
N PRO A 218 -15.09 34.89 -51.25
CA PRO A 218 -14.02 34.20 -50.48
C PRO A 218 -13.71 32.88 -51.17
N THR A 219 -12.67 32.90 -51.99
CA THR A 219 -12.19 31.73 -52.72
C THR A 219 -11.34 30.91 -51.78
N VAL A 220 -11.68 29.60 -51.56
CA VAL A 220 -10.84 28.65 -50.84
C VAL A 220 -9.45 28.59 -51.48
N THR A 221 -8.41 28.83 -50.72
CA THR A 221 -7.02 28.93 -51.18
C THR A 221 -6.25 27.62 -51.01
N ASP A 222 -5.12 27.48 -51.75
CA ASP A 222 -4.19 26.36 -51.52
C ASP A 222 -3.61 26.36 -50.09
N LEU A 223 -3.56 27.53 -49.44
CA LEU A 223 -3.19 27.68 -48.05
C LEU A 223 -4.21 26.98 -47.13
N ASP A 224 -5.51 27.13 -47.38
CA ASP A 224 -6.57 26.51 -46.59
C ASP A 224 -6.49 24.97 -46.67
N VAL A 225 -6.24 24.44 -47.87
CA VAL A 225 -6.03 23.00 -48.07
C VAL A 225 -4.76 22.52 -47.35
N ALA A 226 -3.67 23.28 -47.40
CA ALA A 226 -2.43 22.94 -46.70
C ALA A 226 -2.62 22.96 -45.16
N GLN A 227 -3.36 23.95 -44.66
CA GLN A 227 -3.72 24.01 -43.23
C GLN A 227 -4.57 22.80 -42.81
N ALA A 228 -5.61 22.47 -43.59
CA ALA A 228 -6.46 21.32 -43.31
C ALA A 228 -5.68 19.99 -43.32
N ARG A 229 -4.73 19.79 -44.25
CA ARG A 229 -3.83 18.64 -44.29
C ARG A 229 -2.96 18.57 -43.04
N THR A 230 -2.40 19.70 -42.59
CA THR A 230 -1.59 19.79 -41.36
C THR A 230 -2.40 19.38 -40.15
N LEU A 231 -3.65 19.83 -40.05
CA LEU A 231 -4.54 19.48 -38.94
C LEU A 231 -4.86 17.98 -38.88
N VAL A 232 -5.04 17.32 -40.02
CA VAL A 232 -5.22 15.85 -40.08
C VAL A 232 -3.94 15.14 -39.64
N ALA A 233 -2.78 15.58 -40.13
CA ALA A 233 -1.50 14.97 -39.79
C ALA A 233 -1.20 15.05 -38.27
N THR A 234 -1.42 16.23 -37.66
CA THR A 234 -1.23 16.43 -36.21
C THR A 234 -2.20 15.60 -35.42
N ALA A 235 -3.49 15.56 -35.74
CA ALA A 235 -4.46 14.72 -35.02
C ALA A 235 -4.13 13.22 -35.07
N ARG A 236 -3.67 12.76 -36.27
CA ARG A 236 -3.23 11.35 -36.40
C ARG A 236 -1.97 11.05 -35.60
N ALA A 237 -1.07 12.04 -35.40
CA ALA A 237 0.14 11.87 -34.62
C ALA A 237 -0.13 11.77 -33.10
N GLU A 238 -1.19 12.40 -32.59
CA GLU A 238 -1.55 12.36 -31.15
C GLU A 238 -2.17 11.01 -30.73
N LEU A 239 -2.87 10.33 -31.62
CA LEU A 239 -3.60 9.10 -31.30
C LEU A 239 -2.73 7.93 -30.84
N PRO A 240 -1.54 7.64 -31.41
CA PRO A 240 -0.64 6.59 -30.93
C PRO A 240 -0.16 6.81 -29.50
N GLU A 241 0.12 8.04 -29.10
CA GLU A 241 0.57 8.38 -27.75
C GLU A 241 -0.47 8.02 -26.70
N VAL A 242 -1.73 8.39 -26.93
CA VAL A 242 -2.83 8.03 -26.03
C VAL A 242 -3.03 6.51 -25.95
N LYS A 243 -2.88 5.80 -27.08
CA LYS A 243 -2.93 4.33 -27.09
C LYS A 243 -1.83 3.71 -26.25
N ILE A 244 -0.60 4.26 -26.27
CA ILE A 244 0.50 3.81 -25.42
C ILE A 244 0.12 3.93 -23.94
N LEU A 245 -0.46 5.06 -23.54
CA LEU A 245 -0.88 5.31 -22.14
C LEU A 245 -1.99 4.34 -21.71
N PHE A 246 -2.95 4.07 -22.59
CA PHE A 246 -3.97 3.03 -22.35
C PHE A 246 -3.35 1.66 -22.09
N PHE A 247 -2.43 1.22 -22.96
CA PHE A 247 -1.77 -0.08 -22.77
C PHE A 247 -0.91 -0.13 -21.51
N LYS A 248 -0.26 0.97 -21.13
CA LYS A 248 0.47 1.05 -19.85
C LYS A 248 -0.47 0.84 -18.66
N SER A 249 -1.65 1.45 -18.66
CA SER A 249 -2.65 1.27 -17.60
C SER A 249 -3.16 -0.17 -17.53
N VAL A 250 -3.45 -0.79 -18.68
CA VAL A 250 -3.84 -2.21 -18.77
C VAL A 250 -2.72 -3.13 -18.26
N SER A 251 -1.47 -2.85 -18.59
CA SER A 251 -0.31 -3.61 -18.10
C SER A 251 -0.15 -3.47 -16.58
N ARG A 252 -0.37 -2.25 -16.03
CA ARG A 252 -0.35 -2.03 -14.57
C ARG A 252 -1.43 -2.86 -13.88
N ILE A 253 -2.66 -2.90 -14.40
CA ILE A 253 -3.72 -3.77 -13.90
C ILE A 253 -3.25 -5.23 -13.89
N GLY A 254 -2.62 -5.71 -14.96
CA GLY A 254 -2.07 -7.07 -15.03
C GLY A 254 -1.08 -7.36 -13.91
N THR A 255 -0.13 -6.46 -13.68
CA THR A 255 0.85 -6.58 -12.60
C THR A 255 0.16 -6.65 -11.23
N LEU A 256 -0.82 -5.77 -10.98
CA LEU A 256 -1.57 -5.73 -9.73
C LEU A 256 -2.42 -6.99 -9.51
N LEU A 257 -2.88 -7.63 -10.58
CA LEU A 257 -3.57 -8.91 -10.51
C LEU A 257 -2.61 -10.11 -10.36
N GLY A 258 -1.29 -9.90 -10.41
CA GLY A 258 -0.31 -10.99 -10.41
C GLY A 258 -0.37 -11.86 -11.67
N GLN A 259 -0.82 -11.29 -12.80
CA GLN A 259 -1.03 -11.98 -14.08
C GLN A 259 -0.14 -11.39 -15.18
N ALA A 260 0.17 -12.18 -16.18
CA ALA A 260 0.76 -11.69 -17.41
C ALA A 260 -0.20 -10.70 -18.11
N TRP A 261 0.37 -9.73 -18.83
CA TRP A 261 -0.31 -8.56 -19.40
C TRP A 261 -1.46 -8.87 -20.38
N ASP A 262 -1.51 -10.06 -20.94
CA ASP A 262 -2.49 -10.48 -21.98
C ASP A 262 -3.90 -10.75 -21.43
N ARG A 263 -4.01 -11.27 -20.20
CA ARG A 263 -5.30 -11.64 -19.59
C ARG A 263 -6.18 -10.46 -19.13
N PRO A 264 -5.64 -9.37 -18.55
CA PRO A 264 -6.49 -8.25 -18.14
C PRO A 264 -7.17 -7.53 -19.29
N ARG A 265 -6.66 -7.69 -20.51
CA ARG A 265 -7.20 -7.09 -21.71
C ARG A 265 -8.64 -7.57 -22.03
N GLU A 266 -9.00 -8.80 -21.67
CA GLU A 266 -10.36 -9.29 -21.86
C GLU A 266 -11.40 -8.39 -21.16
N GLY A 267 -12.19 -7.68 -21.95
CA GLY A 267 -13.26 -6.78 -21.53
C GLY A 267 -12.82 -5.36 -21.15
N LEU A 268 -11.51 -5.02 -21.21
CA LEU A 268 -11.05 -3.63 -21.26
C LEU A 268 -10.97 -3.11 -22.69
N ASP A 269 -10.96 -3.98 -23.70
CA ASP A 269 -11.04 -3.59 -25.11
C ASP A 269 -12.39 -2.97 -25.50
N ARG A 270 -13.46 -3.24 -24.71
CA ARG A 270 -14.77 -2.65 -24.95
C ARG A 270 -14.82 -1.26 -24.36
N GLU A 271 -15.23 -0.29 -25.17
CA GLU A 271 -15.50 1.05 -24.71
C GLU A 271 -16.54 1.04 -23.59
N ALA A 272 -16.27 1.80 -22.55
CA ALA A 272 -17.19 2.05 -21.47
C ALA A 272 -16.96 3.47 -20.93
N PRO A 273 -17.96 4.09 -20.34
CA PRO A 273 -17.81 5.43 -19.77
C PRO A 273 -16.78 5.46 -18.65
N GLN A 274 -16.21 6.63 -18.39
CA GLN A 274 -15.38 6.85 -17.21
C GLN A 274 -16.19 6.57 -15.96
N PRO A 275 -15.64 5.81 -14.98
CA PRO A 275 -16.32 5.53 -13.73
C PRO A 275 -16.43 6.81 -12.90
N GLU A 276 -17.64 7.12 -12.46
CA GLU A 276 -17.92 8.24 -11.56
C GLU A 276 -18.50 7.69 -10.25
N PRO A 277 -17.97 8.11 -9.07
CA PRO A 277 -18.50 7.66 -7.81
C PRO A 277 -19.89 8.25 -7.56
N THR A 278 -20.84 7.41 -7.16
CA THR A 278 -22.24 7.80 -6.89
C THR A 278 -22.58 7.65 -5.42
N GLY A 279 -23.58 8.40 -4.94
CA GLY A 279 -24.09 8.26 -3.57
C GLY A 279 -23.07 8.70 -2.51
N LEU A 280 -22.26 9.71 -2.80
CA LEU A 280 -21.23 10.21 -1.90
C LEU A 280 -21.81 10.66 -0.55
N ASN A 281 -21.59 9.88 0.48
CA ASN A 281 -21.74 10.34 1.85
C ASN A 281 -20.35 10.81 2.33
N LEU A 282 -20.11 12.13 2.33
CA LEU A 282 -18.84 12.75 2.77
C LEU A 282 -18.72 12.79 4.31
N ASN A 283 -19.34 11.83 4.99
CA ASN A 283 -19.19 11.70 6.43
C ASN A 283 -17.83 11.03 6.75
N THR A 284 -16.78 11.85 6.77
CA THR A 284 -15.38 11.41 6.91
C THR A 284 -14.97 11.12 8.34
N GLY A 285 -15.90 11.25 9.31
CA GLY A 285 -15.53 11.12 10.71
C GLY A 285 -14.73 12.31 11.24
N VAL A 286 -14.06 12.10 12.35
CA VAL A 286 -13.15 13.06 12.98
C VAL A 286 -11.70 12.56 12.88
N PRO A 287 -10.69 13.45 12.93
CA PRO A 287 -9.28 13.04 12.84
C PRO A 287 -8.87 11.94 13.83
N ALA A 288 -9.47 11.92 15.03
CA ALA A 288 -9.21 10.88 16.03
C ALA A 288 -9.64 9.46 15.59
N ASP A 289 -10.54 9.31 14.63
CA ASP A 289 -10.96 8.00 14.11
C ASP A 289 -9.86 7.32 13.30
N LEU A 290 -8.93 8.11 12.70
CA LEU A 290 -7.79 7.58 11.96
C LEU A 290 -6.90 6.67 12.83
N LEU A 291 -6.72 7.02 14.10
CA LEU A 291 -5.92 6.23 15.05
C LEU A 291 -6.46 4.81 15.27
N ARG A 292 -7.71 4.55 14.93
CA ARG A 292 -8.39 3.27 15.10
C ARG A 292 -8.57 2.50 13.80
N ASN A 293 -8.66 3.24 12.68
CA ASN A 293 -9.11 2.67 11.41
C ASN A 293 -7.97 2.46 10.42
N ARG A 294 -6.89 3.27 10.49
CA ARG A 294 -5.78 3.17 9.56
C ARG A 294 -4.82 2.03 9.90
N PRO A 295 -4.63 1.07 8.98
CA PRO A 295 -3.78 -0.08 9.24
C PRO A 295 -2.29 0.28 9.32
N ASP A 296 -1.81 1.34 8.66
CA ASP A 296 -0.44 1.85 8.76
C ASP A 296 -0.12 2.42 10.15
N ILE A 297 -1.05 3.20 10.74
CA ILE A 297 -0.91 3.69 12.11
C ILE A 297 -0.92 2.52 13.11
N ILE A 298 -1.80 1.53 12.91
CA ILE A 298 -1.84 0.31 13.73
C ILE A 298 -0.53 -0.47 13.59
N LEU A 299 0.04 -0.54 12.39
CA LEU A 299 1.33 -1.18 12.13
C LEU A 299 2.46 -0.47 12.90
N ALA A 300 2.52 0.86 12.82
CA ALA A 300 3.52 1.66 13.53
C ALA A 300 3.37 1.53 15.05
N GLU A 301 2.14 1.53 15.59
CA GLU A 301 1.84 1.30 17.01
C GLU A 301 2.37 -0.06 17.47
N ASN A 302 2.11 -1.13 16.73
CA ASN A 302 2.56 -2.47 17.09
C ASN A 302 4.08 -2.64 16.98
N ARG A 303 4.74 -1.98 16.02
CA ARG A 303 6.21 -1.95 15.93
C ARG A 303 6.83 -1.21 17.11
N LEU A 304 6.23 -0.12 17.57
CA LEU A 304 6.64 0.57 18.79
C LEU A 304 6.47 -0.33 20.01
N ALA A 305 5.32 -1.00 20.15
CA ALA A 305 5.05 -1.92 21.25
C ALA A 305 6.05 -3.09 21.28
N GLU A 306 6.39 -3.66 20.12
CA GLU A 306 7.46 -4.67 20.00
C GLU A 306 8.79 -4.14 20.52
N ALA A 307 9.18 -2.91 20.16
CA ALA A 307 10.45 -2.32 20.58
C ALA A 307 10.50 -2.05 22.09
N VAL A 308 9.38 -1.62 22.70
CA VAL A 308 9.27 -1.46 24.16
C VAL A 308 9.43 -2.81 24.87
N ALA A 309 8.78 -3.86 24.36
CA ALA A 309 8.93 -5.20 24.91
C ALA A 309 10.37 -5.71 24.78
N LEU A 310 11.05 -5.46 23.65
CA LEU A 310 12.47 -5.81 23.45
C LEU A 310 13.42 -5.02 24.36
N ALA A 311 13.09 -3.78 24.70
CA ALA A 311 13.83 -3.02 25.71
C ALA A 311 13.70 -3.71 27.08
N GLY A 312 12.52 -4.22 27.43
CA GLY A 312 12.32 -5.02 28.64
C GLY A 312 13.11 -6.34 28.62
N VAL A 313 13.25 -7.01 27.47
CA VAL A 313 14.13 -8.18 27.29
C VAL A 313 15.58 -7.81 27.62
N ALA A 314 16.09 -6.70 27.04
CA ALA A 314 17.45 -6.23 27.29
C ALA A 314 17.67 -5.80 28.75
N GLU A 315 16.69 -5.17 29.38
CA GLU A 315 16.75 -4.85 30.81
C GLU A 315 16.80 -6.09 31.69
N ALA A 316 16.01 -7.13 31.39
CA ALA A 316 16.03 -8.38 32.12
C ALA A 316 17.39 -9.09 32.05
N ASP A 317 18.16 -8.87 30.97
CA ASP A 317 19.53 -9.39 30.83
C ASP A 317 20.55 -8.73 31.78
N LEU A 318 20.21 -7.64 32.44
CA LEU A 318 21.04 -7.04 33.51
C LEU A 318 20.94 -7.78 34.82
N TYR A 319 19.96 -8.67 34.99
CA TYR A 319 19.68 -9.39 36.23
C TYR A 319 20.20 -10.83 36.17
N PRO A 320 20.45 -11.43 37.35
CA PRO A 320 20.89 -12.81 37.41
C PRO A 320 19.88 -13.79 36.79
N GLN A 321 20.38 -14.73 36.00
CA GLN A 321 19.56 -15.79 35.37
C GLN A 321 19.68 -17.11 36.11
N LEU A 322 18.56 -17.72 36.43
CA LEU A 322 18.51 -19.02 37.08
C LEU A 322 18.23 -20.13 36.07
N VAL A 323 19.17 -21.06 35.93
CA VAL A 323 19.09 -22.11 34.90
C VAL A 323 19.26 -23.48 35.60
N LEU A 324 18.28 -24.36 35.36
CA LEU A 324 18.38 -25.77 35.72
C LEU A 324 18.86 -26.56 34.50
N THR A 325 20.06 -27.15 34.61
CA THR A 325 20.64 -27.97 33.55
C THR A 325 20.71 -29.42 33.99
N GLY A 326 20.30 -30.34 33.16
CA GLY A 326 20.45 -31.76 33.35
C GLY A 326 21.11 -32.44 32.17
N ASN A 327 21.96 -33.41 32.39
CA ASN A 327 22.44 -34.27 31.32
C ASN A 327 22.45 -35.76 31.72
N ILE A 328 22.37 -36.60 30.70
CA ILE A 328 22.57 -38.05 30.80
C ILE A 328 23.60 -38.43 29.74
N ASN A 329 24.66 -39.12 30.19
CA ASN A 329 25.69 -39.68 29.33
C ASN A 329 25.65 -41.18 29.36
N VAL A 330 25.49 -41.82 28.24
CA VAL A 330 25.64 -43.27 28.07
C VAL A 330 26.91 -43.47 27.26
N ASN A 331 27.93 -44.10 27.91
CA ASN A 331 29.18 -44.41 27.26
C ASN A 331 29.16 -45.87 26.79
N TYR A 332 29.74 -46.16 25.66
CA TYR A 332 29.89 -47.53 25.14
C TYR A 332 31.29 -47.72 24.57
N SER A 333 31.81 -48.95 24.67
CA SER A 333 33.02 -49.38 23.99
C SER A 333 32.68 -50.57 23.09
N ALA A 334 33.62 -50.97 22.23
CA ALA A 334 33.38 -52.06 21.29
C ALA A 334 32.94 -53.39 21.93
N SER A 335 33.15 -53.56 23.23
CA SER A 335 32.86 -54.78 23.96
C SER A 335 31.80 -54.66 25.06
N ASP A 336 31.47 -53.44 25.54
CA ASP A 336 30.56 -53.24 26.67
C ASP A 336 29.92 -51.88 26.76
N PHE A 337 28.67 -51.79 27.31
CA PHE A 337 28.09 -50.55 27.81
C PHE A 337 28.76 -50.14 29.10
N LEU A 338 29.40 -48.99 29.09
CA LEU A 338 29.98 -48.40 30.31
C LEU A 338 28.88 -47.78 31.19
N PRO A 339 29.16 -47.55 32.51
CA PRO A 339 28.14 -47.00 33.40
C PRO A 339 27.52 -45.71 32.87
N THR A 340 26.20 -45.64 32.88
CA THR A 340 25.44 -44.42 32.59
C THR A 340 25.64 -43.42 33.74
N ALA A 341 26.04 -42.20 33.41
CA ALA A 341 26.15 -41.11 34.38
C ALA A 341 25.19 -39.98 33.98
N GLY A 342 24.57 -39.41 34.98
CA GLY A 342 23.72 -38.24 34.80
C GLY A 342 23.84 -37.28 35.98
N PHE A 343 23.58 -36.00 35.70
CA PHE A 343 23.48 -35.01 36.77
C PHE A 343 22.39 -33.98 36.48
N ALA A 344 21.91 -33.34 37.53
CA ALA A 344 21.11 -32.12 37.48
C ALA A 344 21.82 -31.04 38.30
N ARG A 345 21.93 -29.83 37.75
CA ARG A 345 22.58 -28.69 38.36
C ARG A 345 21.68 -27.46 38.26
N LEU A 346 21.47 -26.77 39.37
CA LEU A 346 20.89 -25.43 39.41
C LEU A 346 22.04 -24.41 39.38
N GLY A 347 22.12 -23.60 38.37
CA GLY A 347 23.12 -22.54 38.18
C GLY A 347 22.48 -21.18 38.29
N LEU A 348 23.18 -20.21 38.87
CA LEU A 348 22.83 -18.80 38.91
C LEU A 348 23.91 -18.05 38.12
N ASP A 349 23.55 -17.54 36.94
CA ASP A 349 24.45 -16.76 36.10
C ASP A 349 24.29 -15.28 36.43
N ILE A 350 25.33 -14.65 36.98
CA ILE A 350 25.35 -13.26 37.41
C ILE A 350 26.26 -12.47 36.45
N PRO A 351 25.74 -11.49 35.71
CA PRO A 351 26.56 -10.67 34.83
C PRO A 351 27.40 -9.70 35.66
N LEU A 352 28.72 -9.85 35.65
CA LEU A 352 29.65 -9.02 36.42
C LEU A 352 30.55 -8.16 35.51
N PHE A 353 31.15 -8.78 34.48
CA PHE A 353 32.18 -8.15 33.67
C PHE A 353 31.61 -7.55 32.33
N ASP A 354 30.47 -8.04 31.88
CA ASP A 354 29.79 -7.65 30.64
C ASP A 354 28.63 -6.62 30.86
N LEU A 355 28.51 -6.10 32.09
CA LEU A 355 27.51 -5.09 32.40
C LEU A 355 27.55 -3.84 31.47
N PRO A 356 28.72 -3.28 31.10
CA PRO A 356 28.73 -2.15 30.18
C PRO A 356 28.17 -2.48 28.81
N GLU A 357 28.46 -3.67 28.26
CA GLU A 357 27.87 -4.17 27.00
C GLU A 357 26.37 -4.35 27.10
N ARG A 358 25.88 -4.96 28.19
CA ARG A 358 24.43 -5.16 28.40
C ARG A 358 23.69 -3.85 28.57
N ARG A 359 24.25 -2.86 29.27
CA ARG A 359 23.68 -1.51 29.38
C ARG A 359 23.61 -0.82 28.03
N SER A 360 24.65 -0.94 27.20
CA SER A 360 24.63 -0.42 25.83
C SER A 360 23.51 -1.04 24.98
N LYS A 361 23.20 -2.34 25.16
CA LYS A 361 22.05 -2.99 24.50
C LYS A 361 20.72 -2.43 25.00
N VAL A 362 20.59 -2.14 26.30
CA VAL A 362 19.39 -1.47 26.84
C VAL A 362 19.23 -0.09 26.25
N ASP A 363 20.30 0.72 26.24
CA ASP A 363 20.28 2.07 25.69
C ASP A 363 19.92 2.07 24.22
N PHE A 364 20.46 1.11 23.46
CA PHE A 364 20.11 0.92 22.04
C PHE A 364 18.61 0.62 21.86
N GLN A 365 18.04 -0.31 22.63
CA GLN A 365 16.63 -0.66 22.50
C GLN A 365 15.70 0.48 22.93
N LYS A 366 16.06 1.24 23.97
CA LYS A 366 15.33 2.45 24.38
C LYS A 366 15.38 3.54 23.30
N ALA A 367 16.53 3.76 22.69
CA ALA A 367 16.67 4.68 21.58
C ALA A 367 15.84 4.22 20.36
N ARG A 368 15.79 2.92 20.10
CA ARG A 368 14.96 2.33 19.04
C ARG A 368 13.47 2.52 19.31
N ALA A 369 13.01 2.32 20.53
CA ALA A 369 11.62 2.57 20.92
C ALA A 369 11.26 4.07 20.74
N LYS A 370 12.16 4.98 21.12
CA LYS A 370 11.98 6.42 20.90
C LYS A 370 11.91 6.77 19.41
N GLU A 371 12.76 6.19 18.58
CA GLU A 371 12.70 6.36 17.11
C GLU A 371 11.32 5.93 16.57
N LEU A 372 10.84 4.75 16.97
CA LEU A 372 9.55 4.24 16.49
C LEU A 372 8.35 5.01 17.02
N GLN A 373 8.49 5.67 18.20
CA GLN A 373 7.49 6.62 18.66
C GLN A 373 7.40 7.83 17.73
N ILE A 374 8.54 8.36 17.28
CA ILE A 374 8.59 9.48 16.33
C ILE A 374 7.99 9.06 14.98
N VAL A 375 8.30 7.85 14.49
CA VAL A 375 7.69 7.29 13.26
C VAL A 375 6.17 7.19 13.40
N TRP A 376 5.66 6.71 14.55
CA TRP A 376 4.22 6.67 14.78
C TRP A 376 3.60 8.08 14.78
N GLU A 377 4.27 9.08 15.36
CA GLU A 377 3.80 10.46 15.34
C GLU A 377 3.78 11.05 13.93
N GLU A 378 4.76 10.73 13.09
CA GLU A 378 4.86 11.12 11.69
C GLU A 378 3.70 10.53 10.87
N GLU A 379 3.45 9.21 10.99
CA GLU A 379 2.34 8.52 10.32
C GLU A 379 0.98 9.15 10.68
N VAL A 380 0.79 9.54 11.95
CA VAL A 380 -0.45 10.20 12.39
C VAL A 380 -0.62 11.57 11.75
N VAL A 381 0.45 12.38 11.67
CA VAL A 381 0.40 13.71 11.05
C VAL A 381 0.14 13.60 9.55
N GLN A 382 0.85 12.71 8.88
CA GLN A 382 0.68 12.45 7.44
C GLN A 382 -0.73 11.94 7.12
N ALA A 383 -1.29 11.07 7.95
CA ALA A 383 -2.66 10.58 7.76
C ALA A 383 -3.71 11.70 7.80
N VAL A 384 -3.55 12.70 8.69
CA VAL A 384 -4.44 13.86 8.74
C VAL A 384 -4.29 14.72 7.47
N GLU A 385 -3.06 14.95 7.01
CA GLU A 385 -2.77 15.69 5.79
C GLU A 385 -3.42 15.01 4.57
N GLU A 386 -3.21 13.71 4.39
CA GLU A 386 -3.78 12.94 3.26
C GLU A 386 -5.32 13.04 3.19
N VAL A 387 -6.00 12.95 4.33
CA VAL A 387 -7.47 13.11 4.35
C VAL A 387 -7.88 14.52 4.00
N GLN A 388 -7.16 15.54 4.51
CA GLN A 388 -7.48 16.94 4.21
C GLN A 388 -7.28 17.24 2.72
N ASP A 389 -6.17 16.81 2.15
CA ASP A 389 -5.84 17.01 0.74
C ASP A 389 -6.85 16.31 -0.17
N ALA A 390 -7.20 15.06 0.15
CA ALA A 390 -8.21 14.32 -0.61
C ALA A 390 -9.60 14.98 -0.54
N LEU A 391 -9.99 15.52 0.62
CA LEU A 391 -11.27 16.25 0.77
C LEU A 391 -11.32 17.54 -0.04
N VAL A 392 -10.21 18.30 -0.03
CA VAL A 392 -10.11 19.56 -0.81
C VAL A 392 -10.14 19.25 -2.30
N SER A 393 -9.33 18.27 -2.75
CA SER A 393 -9.25 17.86 -4.16
C SER A 393 -10.59 17.36 -4.67
N LEU A 394 -11.24 16.44 -3.94
CA LEU A 394 -12.53 15.87 -4.32
C LEU A 394 -13.62 16.93 -4.50
N ARG A 395 -13.66 17.94 -3.62
CA ARG A 395 -14.63 19.03 -3.72
C ARG A 395 -14.36 19.90 -4.95
N ASN A 396 -13.12 20.32 -5.14
CA ASN A 396 -12.75 21.23 -6.23
C ASN A 396 -12.88 20.54 -7.61
N HIS A 397 -12.45 19.28 -7.75
CA HIS A 397 -12.62 18.55 -9.01
C HIS A 397 -14.10 18.26 -9.31
N ARG A 398 -14.94 18.06 -8.30
CA ARG A 398 -16.40 17.97 -8.53
C ARG A 398 -16.97 19.26 -9.11
N GLU A 399 -16.55 20.42 -8.60
CA GLU A 399 -16.95 21.72 -9.13
C GLU A 399 -16.38 21.91 -10.56
N ALA A 400 -15.12 21.54 -10.79
CA ALA A 400 -14.51 21.60 -12.12
C ALA A 400 -15.30 20.78 -13.16
N VAL A 401 -15.67 19.52 -12.85
CA VAL A 401 -16.51 18.69 -13.72
C VAL A 401 -17.80 19.38 -14.08
N GLN A 402 -18.45 20.05 -13.12
CA GLN A 402 -19.71 20.77 -13.37
C GLN A 402 -19.50 21.97 -14.31
N PHE A 403 -18.51 22.82 -14.05
CA PHE A 403 -18.28 24.03 -14.82
C PHE A 403 -17.71 23.75 -16.21
N THR A 404 -16.77 22.80 -16.31
CA THR A 404 -16.23 22.37 -17.61
C THR A 404 -17.33 21.72 -18.47
N GLY A 405 -18.24 20.95 -17.84
CA GLY A 405 -19.41 20.40 -18.51
C GLY A 405 -20.33 21.48 -19.07
N GLN A 406 -20.60 22.57 -18.31
CA GLN A 406 -21.37 23.72 -18.78
C GLN A 406 -20.67 24.44 -19.94
N ALA A 407 -19.36 24.68 -19.84
CA ALA A 407 -18.56 25.29 -20.87
C ALA A 407 -18.63 24.53 -22.20
N ILE A 408 -18.66 23.20 -22.18
CA ILE A 408 -18.80 22.37 -23.39
C ILE A 408 -20.13 22.65 -24.12
N VAL A 409 -21.24 22.79 -23.36
CA VAL A 409 -22.55 23.09 -23.97
C VAL A 409 -22.50 24.42 -24.74
N GLU A 410 -21.91 25.46 -24.14
CA GLU A 410 -21.75 26.75 -24.76
C GLU A 410 -20.79 26.72 -25.98
N LEU A 411 -19.68 25.99 -25.88
CA LEU A 411 -18.72 25.84 -26.97
C LEU A 411 -19.30 25.03 -28.14
N GLN A 412 -20.19 24.09 -27.91
CA GLN A 412 -20.92 23.40 -28.98
C GLN A 412 -21.82 24.36 -29.76
N GLU A 413 -22.47 25.27 -29.06
CA GLU A 413 -23.28 26.31 -29.70
C GLU A 413 -22.41 27.33 -30.47
N VAL A 414 -21.26 27.74 -29.89
CA VAL A 414 -20.28 28.60 -30.61
C VAL A 414 -19.81 27.91 -31.90
N LEU A 415 -19.47 26.64 -31.85
CA LEU A 415 -19.05 25.88 -33.03
C LEU A 415 -20.19 25.77 -34.06
N ARG A 416 -21.41 25.54 -33.64
CA ARG A 416 -22.58 25.48 -34.52
C ARG A 416 -22.77 26.80 -35.24
N LEU A 417 -22.72 27.94 -34.53
CA LEU A 417 -22.86 29.30 -35.10
C LEU A 417 -21.68 29.66 -36.00
N ALA A 418 -20.45 29.31 -35.63
CA ALA A 418 -19.28 29.55 -36.47
C ALA A 418 -19.38 28.81 -37.82
N ARG A 419 -19.82 27.55 -37.80
CA ARG A 419 -20.05 26.74 -39.02
C ARG A 419 -21.15 27.35 -39.89
N GLN A 420 -22.26 27.81 -39.29
CA GLN A 420 -23.35 28.44 -39.99
C GLN A 420 -22.88 29.75 -40.66
N SER A 421 -22.18 30.62 -39.92
CA SER A 421 -21.64 31.88 -40.43
C SER A 421 -20.64 31.67 -41.60
N TYR A 422 -19.83 30.59 -41.50
CA TYR A 422 -18.90 30.22 -42.57
C TYR A 422 -19.66 29.78 -43.85
N ILE A 423 -20.71 28.95 -43.71
CA ILE A 423 -21.53 28.51 -44.86
C ILE A 423 -22.26 29.72 -45.53
N GLU A 424 -22.61 30.73 -44.73
CA GLU A 424 -23.26 31.96 -45.19
C GLU A 424 -22.26 33.03 -45.69
N ASP A 425 -20.97 32.67 -45.87
CA ASP A 425 -19.86 33.57 -46.28
C ASP A 425 -19.69 34.83 -45.41
N ARG A 426 -20.09 34.74 -44.11
CA ARG A 426 -19.98 35.86 -43.16
C ARG A 426 -18.77 35.78 -42.26
N SER A 427 -18.07 34.66 -42.27
CA SER A 427 -16.89 34.43 -41.41
C SER A 427 -15.81 33.64 -42.13
N SER A 428 -14.57 33.77 -41.67
CA SER A 428 -13.45 33.00 -42.19
C SER A 428 -13.44 31.55 -41.62
N PHE A 429 -12.87 30.62 -42.36
CA PHE A 429 -12.63 29.26 -41.92
C PHE A 429 -11.84 29.20 -40.62
N LEU A 430 -10.95 30.18 -40.34
CA LEU A 430 -10.18 30.27 -39.12
C LEU A 430 -11.06 30.31 -37.86
N GLN A 431 -12.23 30.99 -37.93
CA GLN A 431 -13.16 31.02 -36.77
C GLN A 431 -13.76 29.66 -36.46
N VAL A 432 -14.04 28.85 -37.48
CA VAL A 432 -14.50 27.45 -37.27
C VAL A 432 -13.40 26.62 -36.62
N LEU A 433 -12.16 26.78 -37.10
CA LEU A 433 -11.01 26.05 -36.53
C LEU A 433 -10.75 26.44 -35.09
N ASP A 434 -10.88 27.72 -34.74
CA ASP A 434 -10.68 28.16 -33.33
C ASP A 434 -11.79 27.65 -32.42
N ALA A 435 -13.04 27.64 -32.89
CA ALA A 435 -14.16 27.05 -32.14
C ALA A 435 -13.98 25.52 -31.95
N GLU A 436 -13.52 24.79 -32.98
CA GLU A 436 -13.22 23.36 -32.89
C GLU A 436 -12.08 23.08 -31.88
N ARG A 437 -11.01 23.88 -31.89
CA ARG A 437 -9.90 23.75 -30.92
C ARG A 437 -10.35 24.02 -29.51
N ALA A 438 -11.17 25.06 -29.29
CA ALA A 438 -11.69 25.38 -27.98
C ALA A 438 -12.57 24.25 -27.42
N LEU A 439 -13.46 23.71 -28.25
CA LEU A 439 -14.32 22.59 -27.88
C LEU A 439 -13.50 21.34 -27.55
N LEU A 440 -12.51 20.98 -28.37
CA LEU A 440 -11.61 19.85 -28.13
C LEU A 440 -10.84 20.01 -26.83
N ALA A 441 -10.31 21.20 -26.56
CA ALA A 441 -9.62 21.50 -25.32
C ALA A 441 -10.53 21.30 -24.07
N ALA A 442 -11.78 21.78 -24.18
CA ALA A 442 -12.77 21.61 -23.10
C ALA A 442 -13.20 20.14 -22.93
N GLU A 443 -13.38 19.36 -24.01
CA GLU A 443 -13.70 17.93 -23.92
C GLU A 443 -12.56 17.15 -23.24
N ASN A 444 -11.30 17.43 -23.58
CA ASN A 444 -10.13 16.83 -22.94
C ASN A 444 -10.03 17.25 -21.47
N ALA A 445 -10.28 18.51 -21.14
CA ALA A 445 -10.31 19.01 -19.78
C ALA A 445 -11.40 18.29 -18.95
N LEU A 446 -12.62 18.15 -19.48
CA LEU A 446 -13.70 17.42 -18.79
C LEU A 446 -13.33 15.95 -18.53
N ALA A 447 -12.72 15.29 -19.52
CA ALA A 447 -12.27 13.91 -19.34
C ALA A 447 -11.22 13.80 -18.23
N LEU A 448 -10.30 14.77 -18.13
CA LEU A 448 -9.30 14.85 -17.07
C LEU A 448 -9.93 15.18 -15.72
N ASP A 449 -10.85 16.14 -15.65
CA ASP A 449 -11.55 16.52 -14.42
C ASP A 449 -12.34 15.32 -13.84
N LYS A 450 -13.04 14.57 -14.71
CA LYS A 450 -13.75 13.34 -14.31
C LYS A 450 -12.79 12.27 -13.80
N ARG A 451 -11.66 12.08 -14.46
CA ARG A 451 -10.60 11.18 -14.00
C ARG A 451 -10.10 11.58 -12.62
N ASN A 452 -9.76 12.86 -12.44
CA ASN A 452 -9.24 13.38 -11.18
C ASN A 452 -10.27 13.25 -10.05
N TYR A 453 -11.52 13.65 -10.29
CA TYR A 453 -12.61 13.48 -9.34
C TYR A 453 -12.80 12.02 -8.90
N ALA A 454 -12.70 11.09 -9.85
CA ALA A 454 -12.78 9.67 -9.53
C ALA A 454 -11.57 9.20 -8.71
N VAL A 455 -10.35 9.64 -9.01
CA VAL A 455 -9.14 9.26 -8.27
C VAL A 455 -9.14 9.89 -6.87
N ASP A 456 -9.55 11.15 -6.71
CA ASP A 456 -9.66 11.78 -5.38
C ASP A 456 -10.60 11.02 -4.44
N PHE A 457 -11.64 10.39 -4.99
CA PHE A 457 -12.49 9.52 -4.19
C PHE A 457 -11.78 8.24 -3.74
N VAL A 458 -10.90 7.69 -4.58
CA VAL A 458 -10.00 6.58 -4.19
C VAL A 458 -9.10 7.04 -3.06
N ASP A 459 -8.41 8.16 -3.26
CA ASP A 459 -7.41 8.69 -2.32
C ASP A 459 -8.06 8.99 -0.96
N LEU A 460 -9.25 9.58 -0.95
CA LEU A 460 -10.01 9.82 0.28
C LEU A 460 -10.32 8.51 1.04
N ASN A 461 -10.77 7.46 0.34
CA ASN A 461 -11.11 6.20 0.99
C ASN A 461 -9.87 5.45 1.48
N VAL A 462 -8.77 5.50 0.75
CA VAL A 462 -7.47 4.96 1.18
C VAL A 462 -6.96 5.72 2.40
N ALA A 463 -6.99 7.06 2.38
CA ALA A 463 -6.58 7.92 3.49
C ALA A 463 -7.43 7.72 4.76
N LEU A 464 -8.71 7.39 4.63
CA LEU A 464 -9.59 7.03 5.75
C LEU A 464 -9.34 5.62 6.30
N GLY A 465 -8.42 4.86 5.70
CA GLY A 465 -8.01 3.54 6.14
C GLY A 465 -8.69 2.39 5.41
N GLY A 466 -9.51 2.67 4.37
CA GLY A 466 -10.08 1.68 3.45
C GLY A 466 -10.53 0.41 4.15
N PHE A 467 -11.42 0.50 5.13
CA PHE A 467 -11.72 -0.58 6.08
C PHE A 467 -12.06 -1.88 5.36
N TYR A 468 -11.25 -2.89 5.59
CA TYR A 468 -11.47 -4.27 5.21
C TYR A 468 -11.98 -5.02 6.45
N GLY A 469 -13.30 -5.10 6.60
CA GLY A 469 -13.91 -5.94 7.63
C GLY A 469 -13.53 -7.41 7.38
N ASN A 470 -13.16 -8.10 8.45
CA ASN A 470 -12.96 -9.56 8.47
C ASN A 470 -14.22 -10.30 8.05
#